data_15436245092b43e0fa2161fd8a69bae8
#
_entry.id   15436245092b43e0fa2161fd8a69bae8
#
_cell.length_a   1.000
_cell.length_b   1.000
_cell.length_c   1.000
_cell.angle_alpha   90.00
_cell.angle_beta   90.00
_cell.angle_gamma   90.00
#
_symmetry.space_group_name_H-M   'P 1'
#
loop_
_entity.id
_entity.type
_entity.pdbx_description
1 polymer ?
#
loop_
_entity_poly.entity_id
_entity_poly.type
_entity_poly.pdbx_seq_one_letter_code
_entity_poly.pdbx_strand_id
1 'polypeptide(L)'
;MVTRHLQNAQGFEITLIRSVFAGLTIVVLWPFLYPEKKLMDALRTGWPLWISGLCWAIMFTCFMISMTMTSVANVLVAQSIGPVVTALISWIWLKRQLSLRVWVVTFLATIGMAFMFILDAQALHGKHLFGFMIAFCIPVAAAANWNVVERYGKGVDFVAAVLVGAVLSSLAMLPVSMPFKANTHDLILLAGLGVFQLGLPCAMCVLAAKHLRAPELSLLGLTEVIFGIALAVIFTNETVTPSTLIGGGLVISALVINELVSLRQGVKSKPLNKKN
;
A
#
# COMPACT_ATOMS: atom_id res chain seq x y z
N MET A 1 -15.21 4.57 5.47
CA MET A 1 -16.51 4.25 6.04
C MET A 1 -16.48 4.25 7.56
N VAL A 2 -15.84 3.27 8.20
CA VAL A 2 -15.79 3.19 9.66
C VAL A 2 -15.22 4.47 10.30
N THR A 3 -14.24 5.10 9.69
CA THR A 3 -13.68 6.38 10.15
C THR A 3 -14.68 7.56 10.19
N ARG A 4 -15.82 7.46 9.50
CA ARG A 4 -16.90 8.47 9.59
C ARG A 4 -17.79 8.29 10.83
N HIS A 5 -17.75 7.14 11.47
CA HIS A 5 -18.47 6.84 12.71
C HIS A 5 -17.64 7.18 13.95
N LEU A 6 -16.41 7.67 13.76
CA LEU A 6 -15.59 8.17 14.88
C LEU A 6 -16.19 9.46 15.42
N GLN A 7 -16.25 9.56 16.74
CA GLN A 7 -16.87 10.68 17.43
C GLN A 7 -15.85 11.77 17.75
N ASN A 8 -14.68 11.40 18.25
CA ASN A 8 -13.70 12.33 18.79
C ASN A 8 -12.29 12.13 18.21
N ALA A 9 -11.94 10.93 17.77
CA ALA A 9 -10.60 10.63 17.25
C ALA A 9 -10.33 11.38 15.93
N GLN A 10 -9.16 12.00 15.79
CA GLN A 10 -8.80 12.82 14.65
C GLN A 10 -7.45 12.40 14.04
N GLY A 11 -7.37 12.48 12.70
CA GLY A 11 -6.15 12.47 11.88
C GLY A 11 -5.05 11.52 12.31
N PHE A 12 -4.06 12.03 13.02
CA PHE A 12 -2.86 11.29 13.40
C PHE A 12 -3.11 10.25 14.50
N GLU A 13 -4.05 10.51 15.41
CA GLU A 13 -4.48 9.58 16.46
C GLU A 13 -5.08 8.30 15.86
N ILE A 14 -5.86 8.43 14.78
CA ILE A 14 -6.40 7.30 14.02
C ILE A 14 -5.27 6.42 13.50
N THR A 15 -4.23 7.02 12.91
CA THR A 15 -3.06 6.29 12.41
C THR A 15 -2.34 5.57 13.52
N LEU A 16 -2.10 6.23 14.63
CA LEU A 16 -1.41 5.68 15.80
C LEU A 16 -2.15 4.45 16.34
N ILE A 17 -3.44 4.60 16.68
CA ILE A 17 -4.22 3.52 17.28
C ILE A 17 -4.31 2.31 16.35
N ARG A 18 -4.62 2.54 15.06
CA ARG A 18 -4.67 1.46 14.06
C ARG A 18 -3.34 0.74 13.91
N SER A 19 -2.22 1.47 13.89
CA SER A 19 -0.88 0.88 13.77
C SER A 19 -0.55 0.06 15.02
N VAL A 20 -0.87 0.52 16.22
CA VAL A 20 -0.69 -0.25 17.46
C VAL A 20 -1.44 -1.58 17.37
N PHE A 21 -2.73 -1.57 17.02
CA PHE A 21 -3.51 -2.80 16.89
C PHE A 21 -3.07 -3.70 15.75
N ALA A 22 -2.58 -3.14 14.64
CA ALA A 22 -1.95 -3.91 13.57
C ALA A 22 -0.69 -4.63 14.07
N GLY A 23 0.17 -3.94 14.82
CA GLY A 23 1.35 -4.53 15.45
C GLY A 23 0.99 -5.64 16.44
N LEU A 24 0.01 -5.41 17.30
CA LEU A 24 -0.50 -6.41 18.23
C LEU A 24 -1.04 -7.65 17.50
N THR A 25 -1.73 -7.45 16.36
CA THR A 25 -2.20 -8.55 15.51
C THR A 25 -1.05 -9.43 15.06
N ILE A 26 0.06 -8.84 14.60
CA ILE A 26 1.24 -9.62 14.18
C ILE A 26 1.83 -10.39 15.35
N VAL A 27 1.92 -9.79 16.53
CA VAL A 27 2.44 -10.46 17.73
C VAL A 27 1.57 -11.68 18.09
N VAL A 28 0.24 -11.52 18.06
CA VAL A 28 -0.71 -12.61 18.36
C VAL A 28 -0.68 -13.69 17.27
N LEU A 29 -0.57 -13.32 16.01
CA LEU A 29 -0.54 -14.29 14.89
C LEU A 29 0.79 -15.02 14.79
N TRP A 30 1.89 -14.46 15.30
CA TRP A 30 3.23 -15.00 15.12
C TRP A 30 3.35 -16.48 15.54
N PRO A 31 2.94 -16.91 16.75
CA PRO A 31 3.06 -18.30 17.17
C PRO A 31 2.23 -19.28 16.31
N PHE A 32 1.16 -18.79 15.68
CA PHE A 32 0.34 -19.62 14.78
C PHE A 32 0.97 -19.77 13.41
N LEU A 33 1.63 -18.73 12.92
CA LEU A 33 2.29 -18.73 11.61
C LEU A 33 3.67 -19.37 11.63
N TYR A 34 4.38 -19.26 12.75
CA TYR A 34 5.75 -19.70 12.94
C TYR A 34 5.96 -20.35 14.32
N PRO A 35 5.36 -21.53 14.58
CA PRO A 35 5.39 -22.14 15.91
C PRO A 35 6.80 -22.46 16.42
N GLU A 36 7.74 -22.71 15.50
CA GLU A 36 9.13 -23.07 15.85
C GLU A 36 10.09 -21.88 15.92
N LYS A 37 9.65 -20.67 15.53
CA LYS A 37 10.51 -19.48 15.44
C LYS A 37 10.12 -18.41 16.43
N LYS A 38 11.07 -17.92 17.20
CA LYS A 38 10.85 -16.76 18.06
C LYS A 38 10.79 -15.48 17.23
N LEU A 39 9.85 -14.60 17.52
CA LEU A 39 9.71 -13.30 16.86
C LEU A 39 11.01 -12.46 16.97
N MET A 40 11.71 -12.56 18.11
CA MET A 40 12.96 -11.85 18.34
C MET A 40 14.07 -12.28 17.35
N ASP A 41 14.11 -13.56 16.98
CA ASP A 41 15.09 -14.05 16.02
C ASP A 41 14.79 -13.54 14.61
N ALA A 42 13.49 -13.45 14.25
CA ALA A 42 13.08 -12.83 12.99
C ALA A 42 13.46 -11.35 12.93
N LEU A 43 13.31 -10.58 14.02
CA LEU A 43 13.70 -9.17 14.08
C LEU A 43 15.22 -8.94 13.94
N ARG A 44 16.02 -9.97 14.23
CA ARG A 44 17.48 -9.94 14.10
C ARG A 44 18.00 -10.40 12.74
N THR A 45 17.12 -10.73 11.79
CA THR A 45 17.51 -11.32 10.49
C THR A 45 18.35 -10.37 9.61
N GLY A 46 18.36 -9.08 9.89
CA GLY A 46 19.24 -8.11 9.23
C GLY A 46 18.53 -6.95 8.54
N TRP A 47 19.31 -6.16 7.81
CA TRP A 47 18.87 -4.90 7.21
C TRP A 47 17.67 -5.00 6.23
N PRO A 48 17.45 -6.10 5.46
CA PRO A 48 16.31 -6.17 4.55
C PRO A 48 14.96 -6.11 5.28
N LEU A 49 14.90 -6.70 6.49
CA LEU A 49 13.71 -6.64 7.33
C LEU A 49 13.39 -5.20 7.75
N TRP A 50 14.40 -4.45 8.16
CA TRP A 50 14.26 -3.08 8.64
C TRP A 50 13.87 -2.11 7.51
N ILE A 51 14.43 -2.30 6.30
CA ILE A 51 14.00 -1.53 5.11
C ILE A 51 12.54 -1.83 4.80
N SER A 52 12.15 -3.10 4.78
CA SER A 52 10.74 -3.49 4.57
C SER A 52 9.85 -2.88 5.66
N GLY A 53 10.27 -2.93 6.92
CA GLY A 53 9.56 -2.28 8.03
C GLY A 53 9.41 -0.77 7.84
N LEU A 54 10.47 -0.09 7.40
CA LEU A 54 10.39 1.35 7.09
C LEU A 54 9.42 1.62 5.93
N CYS A 55 9.41 0.80 4.89
CA CYS A 55 8.44 0.90 3.81
C CYS A 55 7.01 0.76 4.33
N TRP A 56 6.74 -0.21 5.20
CA TRP A 56 5.43 -0.38 5.83
C TRP A 56 5.05 0.84 6.67
N ALA A 57 6.00 1.40 7.45
CA ALA A 57 5.74 2.61 8.23
C ALA A 57 5.35 3.80 7.34
N ILE A 58 6.07 4.01 6.23
CA ILE A 58 5.76 5.06 5.25
C ILE A 58 4.37 4.82 4.66
N MET A 59 4.06 3.60 4.24
CA MET A 59 2.74 3.26 3.67
C MET A 59 1.61 3.56 4.68
N PHE A 60 1.72 3.09 5.92
CA PHE A 60 0.69 3.29 6.94
C PHE A 60 0.48 4.78 7.27
N THR A 61 1.59 5.50 7.44
CA THR A 61 1.58 6.91 7.82
C THR A 61 1.09 7.80 6.67
N CYS A 62 1.70 7.66 5.47
CA CYS A 62 1.35 8.49 4.33
C CYS A 62 -0.09 8.26 3.85
N PHE A 63 -0.59 7.02 3.91
CA PHE A 63 -1.96 6.70 3.56
C PHE A 63 -2.95 7.51 4.41
N MET A 64 -2.79 7.48 5.72
CA MET A 64 -3.72 8.19 6.61
C MET A 64 -3.56 9.71 6.52
N ILE A 65 -2.34 10.23 6.43
CA ILE A 65 -2.10 11.66 6.28
C ILE A 65 -2.74 12.17 4.98
N SER A 66 -2.51 11.49 3.87
CA SER A 66 -3.09 11.88 2.58
C SER A 66 -4.63 11.86 2.61
N MET A 67 -5.24 10.84 3.26
CA MET A 67 -6.69 10.74 3.45
C MET A 67 -7.31 11.90 4.28
N THR A 68 -6.51 12.57 5.11
CA THR A 68 -6.97 13.78 5.85
C THR A 68 -6.85 15.05 5.03
N MET A 69 -6.12 15.01 3.92
CA MET A 69 -5.80 16.20 3.11
C MET A 69 -6.46 16.19 1.73
N THR A 70 -6.75 15.02 1.19
CA THR A 70 -7.40 14.88 -0.13
C THR A 70 -8.47 13.79 -0.10
N SER A 71 -9.21 13.62 -1.21
CA SER A 71 -10.26 12.61 -1.30
C SER A 71 -9.71 11.19 -1.32
N VAL A 72 -10.52 10.22 -0.87
CA VAL A 72 -10.19 8.79 -0.93
C VAL A 72 -9.85 8.36 -2.36
N ALA A 73 -10.67 8.84 -3.33
CA ALA A 73 -10.47 8.53 -4.75
C ALA A 73 -9.08 8.99 -5.23
N ASN A 74 -8.65 10.20 -4.87
CA ASN A 74 -7.35 10.75 -5.25
C ASN A 74 -6.19 9.93 -4.67
N VAL A 75 -6.29 9.49 -3.42
CA VAL A 75 -5.28 8.63 -2.79
C VAL A 75 -5.18 7.28 -3.50
N LEU A 76 -6.32 6.65 -3.79
CA LEU A 76 -6.36 5.35 -4.46
C LEU A 76 -5.85 5.44 -5.91
N VAL A 77 -6.17 6.53 -6.63
CA VAL A 77 -5.61 6.76 -7.97
C VAL A 77 -4.10 6.98 -7.91
N ALA A 78 -3.58 7.73 -6.93
CA ALA A 78 -2.13 7.84 -6.74
C ALA A 78 -1.48 6.47 -6.50
N GLN A 79 -2.12 5.58 -5.73
CA GLN A 79 -1.62 4.22 -5.50
C GLN A 79 -1.64 3.34 -6.77
N SER A 80 -2.53 3.60 -7.72
CA SER A 80 -2.64 2.80 -8.94
C SER A 80 -1.40 2.82 -9.83
N ILE A 81 -0.47 3.76 -9.63
CA ILE A 81 0.84 3.76 -10.29
C ILE A 81 1.81 2.69 -9.74
N GLY A 82 1.45 2.04 -8.63
CA GLY A 82 2.29 1.07 -7.93
C GLY A 82 2.94 0.02 -8.84
N PRO A 83 2.22 -0.66 -9.75
CA PRO A 83 2.81 -1.65 -10.65
C PRO A 83 3.90 -1.08 -11.55
N VAL A 84 3.71 0.15 -12.01
CA VAL A 84 4.67 0.84 -12.86
C VAL A 84 5.95 1.15 -12.08
N VAL A 85 5.83 1.73 -10.90
CA VAL A 85 6.97 2.03 -10.02
C VAL A 85 7.67 0.73 -9.61
N THR A 86 6.92 -0.33 -9.30
CA THR A 86 7.49 -1.65 -8.98
C THR A 86 8.30 -2.22 -10.13
N ALA A 87 7.79 -2.14 -11.35
CA ALA A 87 8.49 -2.59 -12.55
C ALA A 87 9.77 -1.78 -12.80
N LEU A 88 9.72 -0.44 -12.65
CA LEU A 88 10.88 0.44 -12.79
C LEU A 88 11.97 0.11 -11.76
N ILE A 89 11.61 -0.05 -10.49
CA ILE A 89 12.57 -0.45 -9.45
C ILE A 89 13.14 -1.85 -9.76
N SER A 90 12.32 -2.80 -10.20
CA SER A 90 12.78 -4.13 -10.62
C SER A 90 13.77 -4.05 -11.78
N TRP A 91 13.53 -3.15 -12.73
CA TRP A 91 14.45 -2.93 -13.86
C TRP A 91 15.80 -2.36 -13.40
N ILE A 92 15.78 -1.29 -12.60
CA ILE A 92 16.99 -0.59 -12.15
C ILE A 92 17.79 -1.48 -11.18
N TRP A 93 17.13 -2.07 -10.20
CA TRP A 93 17.80 -2.78 -9.10
C TRP A 93 18.04 -4.27 -9.40
N LEU A 94 17.07 -4.96 -9.99
CA LEU A 94 17.19 -6.36 -10.37
C LEU A 94 17.69 -6.54 -11.81
N LYS A 95 18.00 -5.44 -12.52
CA LYS A 95 18.49 -5.39 -13.92
C LYS A 95 17.61 -6.20 -14.88
N ARG A 96 16.30 -6.26 -14.62
CA ARG A 96 15.32 -6.90 -15.51
C ARG A 96 14.95 -5.97 -16.64
N GLN A 97 14.99 -6.43 -17.90
CA GLN A 97 14.53 -5.65 -19.04
C GLN A 97 13.01 -5.46 -18.97
N LEU A 98 12.58 -4.21 -19.02
CA LEU A 98 11.17 -3.85 -19.14
C LEU A 98 10.71 -4.03 -20.58
N SER A 99 9.56 -4.65 -20.76
CA SER A 99 8.91 -4.71 -22.08
C SER A 99 8.42 -3.32 -22.51
N LEU A 100 8.36 -3.09 -23.83
CA LEU A 100 7.77 -1.86 -24.38
C LEU A 100 6.37 -1.58 -23.83
N ARG A 101 5.63 -2.63 -23.49
CA ARG A 101 4.30 -2.52 -22.87
C ARG A 101 4.33 -1.78 -21.54
N VAL A 102 5.30 -2.08 -20.67
CA VAL A 102 5.42 -1.40 -19.37
C VAL A 102 5.64 0.10 -19.59
N TRP A 103 6.45 0.47 -20.57
CA TRP A 103 6.66 1.87 -20.94
C TRP A 103 5.37 2.54 -21.44
N VAL A 104 4.61 1.87 -22.30
CA VAL A 104 3.32 2.39 -22.80
C VAL A 104 2.33 2.58 -21.65
N VAL A 105 2.23 1.60 -20.75
CA VAL A 105 1.33 1.69 -19.58
C VAL A 105 1.76 2.80 -18.64
N THR A 106 3.06 2.94 -18.37
CA THR A 106 3.62 4.04 -17.58
C THR A 106 3.21 5.39 -18.17
N PHE A 107 3.37 5.55 -19.46
CA PHE A 107 3.03 6.79 -20.16
C PHE A 107 1.52 7.08 -20.09
N LEU A 108 0.67 6.08 -20.37
CA LEU A 108 -0.79 6.21 -20.26
C LEU A 108 -1.25 6.50 -18.83
N ALA A 109 -0.66 5.84 -17.83
CA ALA A 109 -0.97 6.10 -16.43
C ALA A 109 -0.56 7.52 -16.03
N THR A 110 0.60 8.00 -16.49
CA THR A 110 1.06 9.37 -16.23
C THR A 110 0.13 10.40 -16.87
N ILE A 111 -0.34 10.16 -18.11
CA ILE A 111 -1.32 11.03 -18.78
C ILE A 111 -2.65 11.02 -18.00
N GLY A 112 -3.15 9.84 -17.61
CA GLY A 112 -4.40 9.74 -16.85
C GLY A 112 -4.34 10.50 -15.53
N MET A 113 -3.23 10.41 -14.81
CA MET A 113 -3.03 11.20 -13.60
C MET A 113 -2.91 12.69 -13.87
N ALA A 114 -2.14 13.10 -14.88
CA ALA A 114 -2.01 14.50 -15.26
C ALA A 114 -3.38 15.08 -15.64
N PHE A 115 -4.19 14.34 -16.39
CA PHE A 115 -5.54 14.72 -16.75
C PHE A 115 -6.44 14.91 -15.52
N MET A 116 -6.37 14.01 -14.55
CA MET A 116 -7.11 14.11 -13.31
C MET A 116 -6.75 15.39 -12.54
N PHE A 117 -5.44 15.71 -12.46
CA PHE A 117 -4.95 16.89 -11.76
C PHE A 117 -5.28 18.21 -12.45
N ILE A 118 -5.08 18.30 -13.77
CA ILE A 118 -5.28 19.53 -14.52
C ILE A 118 -6.76 19.96 -14.52
N LEU A 119 -7.67 19.00 -14.52
CA LEU A 119 -9.11 19.27 -14.55
C LEU A 119 -9.75 19.41 -13.16
N ASP A 120 -9.09 18.96 -12.11
CA ASP A 120 -9.55 19.18 -10.74
C ASP A 120 -8.88 20.44 -10.17
N ALA A 121 -9.54 21.58 -10.36
CA ALA A 121 -9.05 22.87 -9.88
C ALA A 121 -8.85 22.90 -8.34
N GLN A 122 -9.55 22.04 -7.58
CA GLN A 122 -9.37 21.92 -6.12
C GLN A 122 -8.14 21.08 -5.79
N ALA A 123 -7.77 20.08 -6.63
CA ALA A 123 -6.58 19.25 -6.40
C ALA A 123 -5.28 20.04 -6.52
N LEU A 124 -5.28 21.14 -7.29
CA LEU A 124 -4.11 22.00 -7.52
C LEU A 124 -3.83 23.02 -6.41
N HIS A 125 -4.70 23.15 -5.40
CA HIS A 125 -4.58 24.20 -4.39
C HIS A 125 -4.20 23.67 -3.01
N GLY A 126 -3.11 24.22 -2.45
CA GLY A 126 -2.71 24.15 -1.05
C GLY A 126 -2.71 22.74 -0.45
N LYS A 127 -3.65 22.50 0.48
CA LYS A 127 -3.72 21.27 1.27
C LYS A 127 -3.96 20.02 0.43
N HIS A 128 -4.77 20.10 -0.63
CA HIS A 128 -5.09 18.94 -1.49
C HIS A 128 -3.89 18.49 -2.32
N LEU A 129 -3.13 19.44 -2.88
CA LEU A 129 -1.89 19.13 -3.61
C LEU A 129 -0.86 18.47 -2.69
N PHE A 130 -0.70 18.99 -1.47
CA PHE A 130 0.23 18.42 -0.51
C PHE A 130 -0.18 17.00 -0.09
N GLY A 131 -1.47 16.76 0.16
CA GLY A 131 -2.01 15.43 0.45
C GLY A 131 -1.75 14.43 -0.67
N PHE A 132 -1.85 14.86 -1.92
CA PHE A 132 -1.56 14.02 -3.07
C PHE A 132 -0.06 13.72 -3.23
N MET A 133 0.80 14.70 -3.02
CA MET A 133 2.26 14.48 -3.03
C MET A 133 2.67 13.45 -1.95
N ILE A 134 2.04 13.51 -0.78
CA ILE A 134 2.22 12.49 0.26
C ILE A 134 1.70 11.11 -0.21
N ALA A 135 0.56 11.07 -0.91
CA ALA A 135 0.01 9.83 -1.44
C ALA A 135 0.96 9.13 -2.41
N PHE A 136 1.80 9.84 -3.16
CA PHE A 136 2.83 9.26 -4.02
C PHE A 136 3.93 8.50 -3.28
N CYS A 137 4.17 8.83 -2.02
CA CYS A 137 5.13 8.07 -1.21
C CYS A 137 4.68 6.61 -1.01
N ILE A 138 3.36 6.35 -1.05
CA ILE A 138 2.78 5.03 -0.83
C ILE A 138 3.21 4.03 -1.91
N PRO A 139 2.94 4.25 -3.22
CA PRO A 139 3.35 3.33 -4.27
C PRO A 139 4.86 3.20 -4.40
N VAL A 140 5.63 4.24 -4.08
CA VAL A 140 7.10 4.17 -4.08
C VAL A 140 7.59 3.25 -2.96
N ALA A 141 7.07 3.42 -1.74
CA ALA A 141 7.41 2.57 -0.61
C ALA A 141 6.94 1.11 -0.83
N ALA A 142 5.73 0.91 -1.37
CA ALA A 142 5.21 -0.41 -1.72
C ALA A 142 6.09 -1.10 -2.77
N ALA A 143 6.47 -0.39 -3.82
CA ALA A 143 7.32 -0.90 -4.87
C ALA A 143 8.71 -1.30 -4.34
N ALA A 144 9.31 -0.47 -3.49
CA ALA A 144 10.57 -0.80 -2.81
C ALA A 144 10.40 -2.04 -1.92
N ASN A 145 9.33 -2.09 -1.13
CA ASN A 145 9.02 -3.21 -0.25
C ASN A 145 8.91 -4.53 -1.02
N TRP A 146 8.11 -4.59 -2.07
CA TRP A 146 7.90 -5.83 -2.83
C TRP A 146 9.18 -6.32 -3.53
N ASN A 147 10.01 -5.40 -4.03
CA ASN A 147 11.31 -5.75 -4.60
C ASN A 147 12.29 -6.27 -3.55
N VAL A 148 12.29 -5.72 -2.33
CA VAL A 148 13.07 -6.25 -1.20
C VAL A 148 12.60 -7.64 -0.82
N VAL A 149 11.29 -7.84 -0.67
CA VAL A 149 10.69 -9.15 -0.34
C VAL A 149 11.00 -10.17 -1.41
N GLU A 150 10.89 -9.85 -2.70
CA GLU A 150 11.25 -10.76 -3.79
C GLU A 150 12.72 -11.17 -3.75
N ARG A 151 13.62 -10.22 -3.47
CA ARG A 151 15.07 -10.47 -3.49
C ARG A 151 15.56 -11.27 -2.31
N TYR A 152 15.02 -11.02 -1.12
CA TYR A 152 15.53 -11.55 0.14
C TYR A 152 14.55 -12.50 0.85
N GLY A 153 13.38 -12.78 0.26
CA GLY A 153 12.31 -13.56 0.88
C GLY A 153 12.65 -15.00 1.27
N LYS A 154 13.71 -15.57 0.70
CA LYS A 154 14.15 -16.93 1.03
C LYS A 154 14.84 -17.05 2.40
N GLY A 155 15.33 -15.95 2.96
CA GLY A 155 16.09 -15.94 4.22
C GLY A 155 15.49 -15.07 5.32
N VAL A 156 14.42 -14.33 5.03
CA VAL A 156 13.82 -13.34 5.94
C VAL A 156 12.33 -13.58 6.09
N ASP A 157 11.85 -13.60 7.33
CA ASP A 157 10.42 -13.70 7.63
C ASP A 157 9.79 -12.29 7.67
N PHE A 158 9.45 -11.77 6.50
CA PHE A 158 8.95 -10.41 6.32
C PHE A 158 7.60 -10.09 7.00
N VAL A 159 6.90 -11.08 7.55
CA VAL A 159 5.74 -10.80 8.41
C VAL A 159 6.16 -9.97 9.63
N ALA A 160 7.38 -10.21 10.17
CA ALA A 160 7.92 -9.36 11.24
C ALA A 160 8.19 -7.91 10.79
N ALA A 161 8.40 -7.66 9.51
CA ALA A 161 8.56 -6.30 8.98
C ALA A 161 7.27 -5.47 9.10
N VAL A 162 6.10 -6.10 9.01
CA VAL A 162 4.81 -5.43 9.25
C VAL A 162 4.74 -4.92 10.69
N LEU A 163 5.21 -5.71 11.67
CA LEU A 163 5.31 -5.27 13.07
C LEU A 163 6.27 -4.08 13.21
N VAL A 164 7.46 -4.16 12.60
CA VAL A 164 8.41 -3.03 12.61
C VAL A 164 7.77 -1.78 12.03
N GLY A 165 7.07 -1.91 10.90
CA GLY A 165 6.36 -0.81 10.26
C GLY A 165 5.26 -0.22 11.15
N ALA A 166 4.49 -1.08 11.82
CA ALA A 166 3.45 -0.67 12.75
C ALA A 166 4.04 0.10 13.96
N VAL A 167 5.12 -0.40 14.53
CA VAL A 167 5.83 0.27 15.65
C VAL A 167 6.40 1.62 15.22
N LEU A 168 7.11 1.66 14.09
CA LEU A 168 7.69 2.91 13.58
C LEU A 168 6.61 3.95 13.25
N SER A 169 5.52 3.53 12.61
CA SER A 169 4.38 4.41 12.32
C SER A 169 3.73 4.94 13.60
N SER A 170 3.55 4.07 14.61
CA SER A 170 3.00 4.48 15.91
C SER A 170 3.90 5.49 16.60
N LEU A 171 5.21 5.22 16.65
CA LEU A 171 6.19 6.13 17.28
C LEU A 171 6.25 7.48 16.55
N ALA A 172 6.20 7.49 15.21
CA ALA A 172 6.20 8.72 14.43
C ALA A 172 4.94 9.57 14.67
N MET A 173 3.80 8.92 14.90
CA MET A 173 2.52 9.62 15.10
C MET A 173 2.28 10.01 16.56
N LEU A 174 2.96 9.40 17.51
CA LEU A 174 2.77 9.64 18.94
C LEU A 174 2.85 11.12 19.35
N PRO A 175 3.91 11.88 18.98
CA PRO A 175 4.04 13.28 19.42
C PRO A 175 2.97 14.21 18.82
N VAL A 176 2.44 13.86 17.64
CA VAL A 176 1.46 14.69 16.91
C VAL A 176 0.02 14.31 17.30
N SER A 177 -0.17 13.15 17.93
CA SER A 177 -1.49 12.66 18.36
C SER A 177 -1.91 13.17 19.74
N MET A 178 -1.03 13.79 20.49
CA MET A 178 -1.35 14.31 21.82
C MET A 178 -2.01 15.69 21.75
N PRO A 179 -3.01 15.99 22.61
CA PRO A 179 -3.67 15.09 23.57
C PRO A 179 -4.66 14.14 22.91
N PHE A 180 -4.73 12.91 23.42
CA PHE A 180 -5.67 11.91 22.92
C PHE A 180 -7.13 12.33 23.16
N LYS A 181 -7.96 12.19 22.13
CA LYS A 181 -9.38 12.54 22.14
C LYS A 181 -10.29 11.33 21.92
N ALA A 182 -9.72 10.19 21.50
CA ALA A 182 -10.48 8.98 21.26
C ALA A 182 -11.21 8.52 22.52
N ASN A 183 -12.50 8.26 22.40
CA ASN A 183 -13.31 7.61 23.43
C ASN A 183 -13.26 6.08 23.27
N THR A 184 -13.90 5.34 24.19
CA THR A 184 -13.94 3.87 24.16
C THR A 184 -14.56 3.33 22.87
N HIS A 185 -15.60 4.00 22.34
CA HIS A 185 -16.24 3.64 21.09
C HIS A 185 -15.26 3.75 19.91
N ASP A 186 -14.54 4.88 19.80
CA ASP A 186 -13.54 5.10 18.78
C ASP A 186 -12.40 4.08 18.87
N LEU A 187 -11.97 3.77 20.11
CA LEU A 187 -10.92 2.79 20.33
C LEU A 187 -11.30 1.39 19.82
N ILE A 188 -12.53 0.95 20.07
CA ILE A 188 -13.04 -0.35 19.58
C ILE A 188 -13.08 -0.39 18.06
N LEU A 189 -13.59 0.68 17.42
CA LEU A 189 -13.65 0.77 15.97
C LEU A 189 -12.24 0.78 15.35
N LEU A 190 -11.33 1.55 15.91
CA LEU A 190 -9.95 1.65 15.43
C LEU A 190 -9.15 0.37 15.69
N ALA A 191 -9.43 -0.33 16.79
CA ALA A 191 -8.90 -1.66 17.06
C ALA A 191 -9.35 -2.66 15.97
N GLY A 192 -10.64 -2.68 15.65
CA GLY A 192 -11.18 -3.49 14.57
C GLY A 192 -10.53 -3.18 13.22
N LEU A 193 -10.36 -1.90 12.88
CA LEU A 193 -9.66 -1.49 11.66
C LEU A 193 -8.18 -1.90 11.69
N GLY A 194 -7.50 -1.76 12.82
CA GLY A 194 -6.11 -2.18 12.97
C GLY A 194 -5.93 -3.68 12.74
N VAL A 195 -6.84 -4.49 13.27
CA VAL A 195 -6.80 -5.95 13.10
C VAL A 195 -7.21 -6.38 11.70
N PHE A 196 -8.45 -6.06 11.29
CA PHE A 196 -9.07 -6.63 10.09
C PHE A 196 -8.72 -5.90 8.78
N GLN A 197 -8.38 -4.62 8.84
CA GLN A 197 -8.04 -3.84 7.64
C GLN A 197 -6.51 -3.71 7.46
N LEU A 198 -5.73 -3.78 8.52
CA LEU A 198 -4.29 -3.57 8.45
C LEU A 198 -3.50 -4.85 8.79
N GLY A 199 -3.57 -5.34 10.02
CA GLY A 199 -2.73 -6.41 10.52
C GLY A 199 -2.87 -7.72 9.73
N LEU A 200 -4.10 -8.23 9.65
CA LEU A 200 -4.40 -9.48 8.94
C LEU A 200 -4.10 -9.39 7.44
N PRO A 201 -4.62 -8.41 6.67
CA PRO A 201 -4.36 -8.35 5.23
C PRO A 201 -2.89 -8.16 4.91
N CYS A 202 -2.17 -7.33 5.66
CA CYS A 202 -0.74 -7.12 5.43
C CYS A 202 0.07 -8.40 5.69
N ALA A 203 -0.26 -9.16 6.75
CA ALA A 203 0.37 -10.47 6.99
C ALA A 203 0.09 -11.44 5.85
N MET A 204 -1.15 -11.51 5.36
CA MET A 204 -1.53 -12.36 4.22
C MET A 204 -0.82 -11.94 2.93
N CYS A 205 -0.73 -10.64 2.64
CA CYS A 205 0.02 -10.13 1.49
C CYS A 205 1.50 -10.53 1.53
N VAL A 206 2.13 -10.42 2.70
CA VAL A 206 3.53 -10.82 2.86
C VAL A 206 3.72 -12.33 2.71
N LEU A 207 2.78 -13.14 3.20
CA LEU A 207 2.81 -14.59 2.98
C LEU A 207 2.64 -14.95 1.49
N ALA A 208 1.71 -14.29 0.79
CA ALA A 208 1.53 -14.43 -0.66
C ALA A 208 2.78 -14.01 -1.44
N ALA A 209 3.49 -12.98 -0.97
CA ALA A 209 4.72 -12.47 -1.57
C ALA A 209 5.85 -13.51 -1.65
N LYS A 210 5.81 -14.57 -0.82
CA LYS A 210 6.76 -15.68 -0.90
C LYS A 210 6.62 -16.51 -2.20
N HIS A 211 5.45 -16.44 -2.83
CA HIS A 211 5.07 -17.23 -4.00
C HIS A 211 4.91 -16.41 -5.27
N LEU A 212 4.81 -15.09 -5.15
CA LEU A 212 4.55 -14.17 -6.25
C LEU A 212 5.75 -13.25 -6.49
N ARG A 213 5.88 -12.75 -7.71
CA ARG A 213 6.87 -11.73 -8.05
C ARG A 213 6.38 -10.35 -7.64
N ALA A 214 7.29 -9.41 -7.40
CA ALA A 214 6.95 -8.05 -6.99
C ALA A 214 5.93 -7.35 -7.93
N PRO A 215 6.06 -7.43 -9.27
CA PRO A 215 5.05 -6.88 -10.17
C PRO A 215 3.67 -7.55 -10.04
N GLU A 216 3.61 -8.88 -9.86
CA GLU A 216 2.36 -9.64 -9.69
C GLU A 216 1.62 -9.24 -8.41
N LEU A 217 2.37 -9.06 -7.31
CA LEU A 217 1.83 -8.55 -6.05
C LEU A 217 1.29 -7.13 -6.18
N SER A 218 2.03 -6.28 -6.87
CA SER A 218 1.61 -4.90 -7.10
C SER A 218 0.32 -4.83 -7.93
N LEU A 219 0.14 -5.77 -8.84
CA LEU A 219 -1.07 -5.88 -9.67
C LEU A 219 -2.27 -6.40 -8.88
N LEU A 220 -2.07 -7.36 -7.97
CA LEU A 220 -3.10 -7.74 -7.01
C LEU A 220 -3.56 -6.54 -6.18
N GLY A 221 -2.65 -5.63 -5.84
CA GLY A 221 -2.98 -4.37 -5.18
C GLY A 221 -3.94 -3.47 -5.97
N LEU A 222 -4.01 -3.59 -7.30
CA LEU A 222 -5.00 -2.83 -8.10
C LEU A 222 -6.44 -3.24 -7.83
N THR A 223 -6.67 -4.46 -7.38
CA THR A 223 -8.02 -4.90 -6.97
C THR A 223 -8.51 -4.07 -5.79
N GLU A 224 -7.63 -3.73 -4.84
CA GLU A 224 -7.92 -2.80 -3.74
C GLU A 224 -8.35 -1.43 -4.26
N VAL A 225 -7.65 -0.90 -5.27
CA VAL A 225 -7.99 0.40 -5.87
C VAL A 225 -9.38 0.36 -6.51
N ILE A 226 -9.68 -0.69 -7.30
CA ILE A 226 -10.97 -0.83 -7.99
C ILE A 226 -12.11 -0.93 -6.97
N PHE A 227 -11.99 -1.86 -6.02
CA PHE A 227 -13.02 -2.04 -4.98
C PHE A 227 -13.09 -0.83 -4.04
N GLY A 228 -11.96 -0.21 -3.71
CA GLY A 228 -11.90 0.97 -2.86
C GLY A 228 -12.65 2.17 -3.46
N ILE A 229 -12.45 2.46 -4.76
CA ILE A 229 -13.17 3.52 -5.46
C ILE A 229 -14.67 3.19 -5.53
N ALA A 230 -15.03 1.96 -5.92
CA ALA A 230 -16.41 1.53 -5.98
C ALA A 230 -17.13 1.67 -4.63
N LEU A 231 -16.50 1.22 -3.56
CA LEU A 231 -17.03 1.34 -2.20
C LEU A 231 -17.09 2.80 -1.73
N ALA A 232 -16.12 3.65 -2.09
CA ALA A 232 -16.15 5.07 -1.77
C ALA A 232 -17.37 5.74 -2.42
N VAL A 233 -17.62 5.50 -3.71
CA VAL A 233 -18.78 6.03 -4.42
C VAL A 233 -20.10 5.56 -3.80
N ILE A 234 -20.23 4.24 -3.54
CA ILE A 234 -21.48 3.65 -3.06
C ILE A 234 -21.82 4.10 -1.64
N PHE A 235 -20.84 4.20 -0.77
CA PHE A 235 -21.10 4.31 0.67
C PHE A 235 -20.68 5.64 1.30
N THR A 236 -19.91 6.51 0.65
CA THR A 236 -19.44 7.73 1.30
C THR A 236 -20.14 8.99 0.81
N ASN A 237 -21.05 8.89 -0.17
CA ASN A 237 -21.66 10.05 -0.85
C ASN A 237 -20.60 11.07 -1.31
N GLU A 238 -19.35 10.64 -1.49
CA GLU A 238 -18.33 11.49 -2.10
C GLU A 238 -18.70 11.66 -3.58
N THR A 239 -18.88 12.89 -3.98
CA THR A 239 -19.00 13.22 -5.40
C THR A 239 -17.63 13.09 -6.02
N VAL A 240 -17.39 11.97 -6.70
CA VAL A 240 -16.17 11.81 -7.48
C VAL A 240 -16.27 12.75 -8.68
N THR A 241 -15.30 13.64 -8.83
CA THR A 241 -15.30 14.56 -9.96
C THR A 241 -15.21 13.79 -11.28
N PRO A 242 -15.85 14.25 -12.38
CA PRO A 242 -15.74 13.60 -13.67
C PRO A 242 -14.30 13.40 -14.13
N SER A 243 -13.40 14.33 -13.80
CA SER A 243 -11.96 14.24 -14.06
C SER A 243 -11.32 13.05 -13.34
N THR A 244 -11.66 12.82 -12.08
CA THR A 244 -11.16 11.67 -11.30
C THR A 244 -11.68 10.34 -11.87
N LEU A 245 -12.94 10.28 -12.32
CA LEU A 245 -13.50 9.08 -12.96
C LEU A 245 -12.82 8.78 -14.29
N ILE A 246 -12.66 9.77 -15.15
CA ILE A 246 -12.04 9.60 -16.48
C ILE A 246 -10.54 9.27 -16.33
N GLY A 247 -9.80 10.07 -15.56
CA GLY A 247 -8.37 9.88 -15.38
C GLY A 247 -8.05 8.58 -14.63
N GLY A 248 -8.77 8.30 -13.55
CA GLY A 248 -8.63 7.05 -12.79
C GLY A 248 -9.03 5.82 -13.63
N GLY A 249 -10.13 5.92 -14.38
CA GLY A 249 -10.58 4.86 -15.30
C GLY A 249 -9.55 4.56 -16.39
N LEU A 250 -8.90 5.60 -16.94
CA LEU A 250 -7.84 5.44 -17.95
C LEU A 250 -6.62 4.74 -17.34
N VAL A 251 -6.19 5.13 -16.14
CA VAL A 251 -5.07 4.50 -15.43
C VAL A 251 -5.38 3.03 -15.15
N ILE A 252 -6.55 2.74 -14.55
CA ILE A 252 -6.93 1.37 -14.21
C ILE A 252 -7.05 0.52 -15.48
N SER A 253 -7.70 1.02 -16.54
CA SER A 253 -7.85 0.30 -17.80
C SER A 253 -6.49 -0.02 -18.43
N ALA A 254 -5.56 0.93 -18.45
CA ALA A 254 -4.21 0.72 -18.97
C ALA A 254 -3.48 -0.38 -18.18
N LEU A 255 -3.59 -0.38 -16.86
CA LEU A 255 -2.95 -1.36 -15.99
C LEU A 255 -3.58 -2.76 -16.13
N VAL A 256 -4.91 -2.85 -16.17
CA VAL A 256 -5.62 -4.12 -16.39
C VAL A 256 -5.28 -4.73 -17.76
N ILE A 257 -5.26 -3.91 -18.81
CA ILE A 257 -4.86 -4.38 -20.17
C ILE A 257 -3.43 -4.89 -20.14
N ASN A 258 -2.51 -4.16 -19.50
CA ASN A 258 -1.12 -4.60 -19.35
C ASN A 258 -1.03 -5.97 -18.69
N GLU A 259 -1.82 -6.20 -17.65
CA GLU A 259 -1.80 -7.46 -16.93
C GLU A 259 -2.40 -8.60 -17.72
N LEU A 260 -3.55 -8.39 -18.34
CA LEU A 260 -4.17 -9.41 -19.20
C LEU A 260 -3.25 -9.85 -20.33
N VAL A 261 -2.51 -8.91 -20.93
CA VAL A 261 -1.52 -9.21 -21.96
C VAL A 261 -0.29 -9.90 -21.36
N SER A 262 0.13 -9.54 -20.15
CA SER A 262 1.23 -10.21 -19.43
C SER A 262 0.90 -11.68 -19.14
N LEU A 263 -0.29 -11.96 -18.64
CA LEU A 263 -0.77 -13.32 -18.37
C LEU A 263 -0.81 -14.18 -19.64
N ARG A 264 -1.31 -13.63 -20.76
CA ARG A 264 -1.35 -14.36 -22.05
C ARG A 264 0.05 -14.68 -22.60
N GLN A 265 1.07 -13.91 -22.23
CA GLN A 265 2.46 -14.15 -22.69
C GLN A 265 3.28 -14.95 -21.65
N GLY A 266 2.95 -14.85 -20.35
CA GLY A 266 3.58 -15.62 -19.27
C GLY A 266 3.33 -17.13 -19.38
N VAL A 267 2.22 -17.53 -20.01
CA VAL A 267 1.97 -18.94 -20.37
C VAL A 267 3.02 -19.50 -21.34
N LYS A 268 3.82 -18.65 -22.00
CA LYS A 268 4.92 -19.03 -22.91
C LYS A 268 6.33 -18.95 -22.30
N SER A 269 6.50 -18.47 -21.07
CA SER A 269 7.81 -18.41 -20.45
C SER A 269 8.14 -19.70 -19.70
N LYS A 270 9.13 -20.43 -20.23
CA LYS A 270 9.76 -21.65 -19.72
C LYS A 270 10.03 -21.62 -18.21
N PRO A 271 9.99 -22.81 -17.57
CA PRO A 271 10.42 -22.95 -16.18
C PRO A 271 11.87 -22.53 -16.01
N LEU A 272 12.11 -21.77 -14.92
CA LEU A 272 13.46 -21.42 -14.49
C LEU A 272 14.28 -22.69 -14.37
N ASN A 273 15.23 -22.84 -15.28
CA ASN A 273 16.22 -23.91 -15.29
C ASN A 273 16.95 -23.86 -13.93
N LYS A 274 16.68 -24.88 -13.09
CA LYS A 274 17.49 -25.20 -11.93
C LYS A 274 18.85 -25.62 -12.47
N LYS A 275 19.82 -24.73 -12.53
CA LYS A 275 21.24 -25.09 -12.63
C LYS A 275 22.01 -24.27 -11.61
N ASN A 276 22.52 -25.04 -10.66
CA ASN A 276 23.65 -24.89 -9.76
C ASN A 276 23.62 -23.73 -8.77
#